data_02c214cab2ba6ddedba562ed756e3653
#
_entry.id   02c214cab2ba6ddedba562ed756e3653
#
_cell.length_a   1.000
_cell.length_b   1.000
_cell.length_c   1.000
_cell.angle_alpha   90.00
_cell.angle_beta   90.00
_cell.angle_gamma   90.00
#
_symmetry.space_group_name_H-M   'P 1'
#
loop_
_entity.id
_entity.type
_entity.pdbx_description
1 polymer ?
#
loop_
_entity_poly.entity_id
_entity_poly.type
_entity_poly.pdbx_seq_one_letter_code
_entity_poly.pdbx_strand_id
1 'polypeptide(L)'
;MQVRRPLAILPHIGHLYSLVIADIFARYQEILQPNRHVEFLAGTDEHGLKIQKAAEAKGLAPDVFCSQLSDQFRRLANKAQISHSLFMRTTQRSHYKTVESVWRQLNSQGLIYKSNYSGWYSITDECFYTDAQVTTTSNSNAVISSNSSSNLNPVDSLPPVSATAVPSTTISLESGSAVEWHSEENYMLRLSAFQPSLLTHYTQSSTIFPPQHQHDIVEILSSGPLEDLSISRPRSRLAWGVPVPDDPEQTVYVWFDALLVYLSGIGYPWQAGTGLGISSGWPVNLQVIGKDILRFHAIYLPAMLLALGLPLQERLLAHAHWTIEQKKMSKSLGNVADPFEAMDKFGVDVVRYYLARVGGRFRDDVDWSQTQLDKHHKEIQSMLGNLFLRITSLKIQNRLIGVLSRTLQEIHQDSEEGSSNRFLISALLELPDKFKASMDNLEVSDALAAIIDVLRLANKTVNDTAPWHGSTLPEDVYATYTITLETLRIAGICLQPFIPDTATRLLEALGVDVEDRVWENVQVDMGKKGVKKVLGVRLF
;
A
#
# COMPACT_ATOMS: atom_id res chain seq x y z
N MET A 1 -35.73 -16.01 9.70
CA MET A 1 -34.50 -16.53 10.34
C MET A 1 -33.32 -15.98 9.55
N GLN A 2 -32.82 -14.75 9.92
CA GLN A 2 -31.66 -14.14 9.27
C GLN A 2 -30.41 -14.75 9.86
N VAL A 3 -29.73 -15.55 9.08
CA VAL A 3 -28.40 -16.07 9.42
C VAL A 3 -27.43 -14.87 9.37
N ARG A 4 -27.11 -14.32 10.53
CA ARG A 4 -25.97 -13.38 10.67
C ARG A 4 -24.71 -14.15 10.28
N ARG A 5 -24.16 -13.85 9.10
CA ARG A 5 -22.87 -14.39 8.69
C ARG A 5 -21.80 -13.86 9.66
N PRO A 6 -20.96 -14.73 10.24
CA PRO A 6 -19.94 -14.30 11.19
C PRO A 6 -18.94 -13.36 10.50
N LEU A 7 -18.49 -12.35 11.25
CA LEU A 7 -17.44 -11.39 10.86
C LEU A 7 -16.14 -12.13 10.56
N ALA A 8 -15.94 -12.53 9.33
CA ALA A 8 -14.64 -13.04 8.90
C ALA A 8 -13.79 -11.86 8.42
N ILE A 9 -12.62 -11.67 9.01
CA ILE A 9 -11.59 -10.72 8.56
C ILE A 9 -10.93 -11.33 7.32
N LEU A 10 -11.59 -11.26 6.16
CA LEU A 10 -11.03 -11.78 4.91
C LEU A 10 -10.25 -10.67 4.19
N PRO A 11 -9.25 -11.00 3.39
CA PRO A 11 -8.57 -10.02 2.53
C PRO A 11 -9.56 -9.27 1.63
N HIS A 12 -9.33 -7.97 1.42
CA HIS A 12 -10.08 -7.12 0.49
C HIS A 12 -9.11 -6.25 -0.32
N ILE A 13 -9.63 -5.50 -1.29
CA ILE A 13 -8.82 -4.65 -2.18
C ILE A 13 -7.87 -3.72 -1.42
N GLY A 14 -8.25 -3.16 -0.28
CA GLY A 14 -7.36 -2.32 0.53
C GLY A 14 -6.11 -3.05 1.02
N HIS A 15 -6.23 -4.31 1.42
CA HIS A 15 -5.05 -5.12 1.79
C HIS A 15 -4.18 -5.43 0.57
N LEU A 16 -4.79 -5.79 -0.56
CA LEU A 16 -4.04 -6.00 -1.80
C LEU A 16 -3.30 -4.74 -2.22
N TYR A 17 -3.93 -3.58 -2.07
CA TYR A 17 -3.33 -2.30 -2.42
C TYR A 17 -2.06 -2.02 -1.63
N SER A 18 -2.08 -2.15 -0.30
CA SER A 18 -0.88 -1.98 0.54
C SER A 18 0.26 -2.90 0.10
N LEU A 19 -0.05 -4.18 -0.17
CA LEU A 19 0.93 -5.17 -0.64
C LEU A 19 1.50 -4.79 -2.00
N VAL A 20 0.65 -4.38 -2.96
CA VAL A 20 1.08 -3.99 -4.32
C VAL A 20 1.98 -2.75 -4.28
N ILE A 21 1.63 -1.74 -3.48
CA ILE A 21 2.46 -0.53 -3.37
C ILE A 21 3.82 -0.85 -2.75
N ALA A 22 3.87 -1.66 -1.70
CA ALA A 22 5.14 -2.09 -1.10
C ALA A 22 5.98 -2.92 -2.09
N ASP A 23 5.35 -3.83 -2.84
CA ASP A 23 5.99 -4.65 -3.87
C ASP A 23 6.56 -3.82 -5.03
N ILE A 24 5.85 -2.77 -5.46
CA ILE A 24 6.34 -1.85 -6.49
C ILE A 24 7.66 -1.21 -6.05
N PHE A 25 7.77 -0.75 -4.81
CA PHE A 25 9.01 -0.16 -4.32
C PHE A 25 10.11 -1.20 -4.11
N ALA A 26 9.79 -2.41 -3.65
CA ALA A 26 10.75 -3.49 -3.52
C ALA A 26 11.36 -3.85 -4.89
N ARG A 27 10.52 -4.13 -5.90
CA ARG A 27 10.96 -4.42 -7.27
C ARG A 27 11.71 -3.26 -7.93
N TYR A 28 11.30 -2.03 -7.66
CA TYR A 28 12.03 -0.85 -8.13
C TYR A 28 13.45 -0.80 -7.57
N GLN A 29 13.63 -1.10 -6.28
CA GLN A 29 14.96 -1.17 -5.67
C GLN A 29 15.81 -2.32 -6.21
N GLU A 30 15.23 -3.48 -6.52
CA GLU A 30 15.91 -4.60 -7.17
C GLU A 30 16.44 -4.21 -8.56
N ILE A 31 15.66 -3.47 -9.35
CA ILE A 31 16.08 -2.96 -10.67
C ILE A 31 17.14 -1.88 -10.52
N LEU A 32 16.99 -0.97 -9.55
CA LEU A 32 17.88 0.16 -9.32
C LEU A 32 19.26 -0.29 -8.81
N GLN A 33 19.29 -1.32 -7.97
CA GLN A 33 20.49 -1.83 -7.31
C GLN A 33 20.54 -3.37 -7.35
N PRO A 34 20.77 -3.99 -8.53
CA PRO A 34 20.64 -5.43 -8.72
C PRO A 34 21.60 -6.26 -7.87
N ASN A 35 22.70 -5.66 -7.42
CA ASN A 35 23.71 -6.32 -6.56
C ASN A 35 23.41 -6.18 -5.05
N ARG A 36 22.30 -5.49 -4.68
CA ARG A 36 21.91 -5.30 -3.28
C ARG A 36 20.69 -6.14 -2.97
N HIS A 37 20.76 -6.87 -1.86
CA HIS A 37 19.60 -7.62 -1.36
C HIS A 37 18.51 -6.67 -0.86
N VAL A 38 17.27 -6.89 -1.33
CA VAL A 38 16.09 -6.18 -0.88
C VAL A 38 15.31 -7.09 0.05
N GLU A 39 15.21 -6.72 1.33
CA GLU A 39 14.38 -7.44 2.30
C GLU A 39 12.98 -6.85 2.30
N PHE A 40 11.99 -7.64 1.89
CA PHE A 40 10.58 -7.23 1.88
C PHE A 40 9.77 -8.05 2.89
N LEU A 41 9.42 -7.40 4.00
CA LEU A 41 8.60 -7.97 5.06
C LEU A 41 7.12 -7.74 4.78
N ALA A 42 6.34 -8.82 4.73
CA ALA A 42 4.89 -8.83 4.83
C ALA A 42 4.45 -9.68 6.02
N GLY A 43 3.19 -9.60 6.44
CA GLY A 43 2.73 -10.43 7.55
C GLY A 43 1.30 -10.18 7.98
N THR A 44 0.91 -10.85 9.07
CA THR A 44 -0.40 -10.74 9.70
C THR A 44 -0.25 -10.42 11.18
N ASP A 45 -1.02 -9.42 11.64
CA ASP A 45 -1.29 -9.20 13.06
C ASP A 45 -2.43 -10.15 13.47
N GLU A 46 -2.17 -10.97 14.49
CA GLU A 46 -3.02 -12.10 14.87
C GLU A 46 -3.49 -12.04 16.32
N HIS A 47 -3.15 -11.01 17.07
CA HIS A 47 -3.53 -10.86 18.46
C HIS A 47 -4.69 -9.84 18.64
N GLY A 48 -5.11 -9.66 19.89
CA GLY A 48 -6.10 -8.65 20.24
C GLY A 48 -7.52 -9.16 20.45
N LEU A 49 -8.34 -8.27 21.02
CA LEU A 49 -9.71 -8.59 21.41
C LEU A 49 -10.62 -8.82 20.20
N LYS A 50 -10.37 -8.12 19.11
CA LYS A 50 -11.12 -8.28 17.85
C LYS A 50 -10.95 -9.68 17.26
N ILE A 51 -9.73 -10.20 17.25
CA ILE A 51 -9.41 -11.56 16.79
C ILE A 51 -10.03 -12.59 17.74
N GLN A 52 -9.85 -12.41 19.05
CA GLN A 52 -10.42 -13.31 20.06
C GLN A 52 -11.94 -13.44 19.87
N LYS A 53 -12.68 -12.32 19.79
CA LYS A 53 -14.12 -12.33 19.58
C LYS A 53 -14.54 -12.92 18.22
N ALA A 54 -13.75 -12.69 17.18
CA ALA A 54 -14.03 -13.28 15.87
C ALA A 54 -13.85 -14.79 15.84
N ALA A 55 -12.86 -15.33 16.54
CA ALA A 55 -12.64 -16.75 16.72
C ALA A 55 -13.77 -17.40 17.54
N GLU A 56 -14.13 -16.80 18.68
CA GLU A 56 -15.27 -17.22 19.53
C GLU A 56 -16.57 -17.27 18.74
N ALA A 57 -16.89 -16.23 17.94
CA ALA A 57 -18.08 -16.19 17.11
C ALA A 57 -18.14 -17.29 16.05
N LYS A 58 -17.00 -17.90 15.70
CA LYS A 58 -16.90 -19.06 14.80
C LYS A 58 -16.79 -20.40 15.52
N GLY A 59 -16.72 -20.40 16.84
CA GLY A 59 -16.48 -21.61 17.64
C GLY A 59 -15.11 -22.24 17.40
N LEU A 60 -14.11 -21.42 17.05
CA LEU A 60 -12.73 -21.86 16.79
C LEU A 60 -11.79 -21.36 17.89
N ALA A 61 -10.74 -22.15 18.16
CA ALA A 61 -9.62 -21.64 18.94
C ALA A 61 -8.91 -20.52 18.16
N PRO A 62 -8.44 -19.45 18.84
CA PRO A 62 -7.84 -18.30 18.16
C PRO A 62 -6.64 -18.64 17.27
N ASP A 63 -5.78 -19.57 17.67
CA ASP A 63 -4.63 -20.04 16.89
C ASP A 63 -5.03 -20.72 15.57
N VAL A 64 -6.09 -21.56 15.61
CA VAL A 64 -6.68 -22.20 14.42
C VAL A 64 -7.28 -21.14 13.50
N PHE A 65 -8.05 -20.21 14.09
CA PHE A 65 -8.65 -19.11 13.35
C PHE A 65 -7.61 -18.24 12.63
N CYS A 66 -6.54 -17.84 13.35
CA CYS A 66 -5.46 -17.04 12.81
C CYS A 66 -4.68 -17.79 11.72
N SER A 67 -4.44 -19.08 11.88
CA SER A 67 -3.76 -19.88 10.85
C SER A 67 -4.55 -19.92 9.54
N GLN A 68 -5.87 -20.15 9.61
CA GLN A 68 -6.74 -20.12 8.43
C GLN A 68 -6.76 -18.74 7.76
N LEU A 69 -6.75 -17.66 8.54
CA LEU A 69 -6.76 -16.30 8.05
C LEU A 69 -5.43 -15.93 7.40
N SER A 70 -4.32 -16.21 8.06
CA SER A 70 -2.96 -15.96 7.55
C SER A 70 -2.71 -16.69 6.22
N ASP A 71 -3.19 -17.92 6.07
CA ASP A 71 -3.10 -18.67 4.82
C ASP A 71 -3.89 -18.00 3.66
N GLN A 72 -4.97 -17.29 3.97
CA GLN A 72 -5.70 -16.52 2.95
C GLN A 72 -4.89 -15.28 2.51
N PHE A 73 -4.23 -14.58 3.44
CA PHE A 73 -3.33 -13.47 3.10
C PHE A 73 -2.12 -13.92 2.29
N ARG A 74 -1.52 -15.08 2.65
CA ARG A 74 -0.44 -15.67 1.83
C ARG A 74 -0.91 -16.01 0.42
N ARG A 75 -2.09 -16.63 0.29
CA ARG A 75 -2.66 -16.93 -1.03
C ARG A 75 -2.91 -15.66 -1.83
N LEU A 76 -3.38 -14.58 -1.18
CA LEU A 76 -3.54 -13.29 -1.84
C LEU A 76 -2.20 -12.75 -2.33
N ALA A 77 -1.19 -12.71 -1.47
CA ALA A 77 0.15 -12.24 -1.83
C ALA A 77 0.74 -13.06 -2.99
N ASN A 78 0.68 -14.39 -2.92
CA ASN A 78 1.18 -15.27 -3.97
C ASN A 78 0.43 -15.06 -5.30
N LYS A 79 -0.91 -14.97 -5.28
CA LYS A 79 -1.71 -14.75 -6.49
C LYS A 79 -1.40 -13.40 -7.12
N ALA A 80 -1.19 -12.37 -6.30
CA ALA A 80 -0.85 -11.03 -6.75
C ALA A 80 0.65 -10.86 -7.13
N GLN A 81 1.44 -11.94 -7.08
CA GLN A 81 2.87 -11.95 -7.40
C GLN A 81 3.69 -10.99 -6.53
N ILE A 82 3.33 -10.89 -5.24
CA ILE A 82 4.07 -10.08 -4.27
C ILE A 82 5.42 -10.75 -3.97
N SER A 83 6.51 -10.01 -4.13
CA SER A 83 7.90 -10.52 -4.02
C SER A 83 8.44 -10.52 -2.59
N HIS A 84 7.56 -10.60 -1.56
CA HIS A 84 8.00 -10.61 -0.18
C HIS A 84 9.00 -11.75 0.10
N SER A 85 10.13 -11.39 0.70
CA SER A 85 11.17 -12.33 1.13
C SER A 85 10.82 -12.99 2.48
N LEU A 86 10.05 -12.29 3.31
CA LEU A 86 9.65 -12.74 4.63
C LEU A 86 8.16 -12.48 4.89
N PHE A 87 7.47 -13.52 5.38
CA PHE A 87 6.08 -13.41 5.83
C PHE A 87 5.98 -13.72 7.33
N MET A 88 5.84 -12.66 8.14
CA MET A 88 5.79 -12.75 9.59
C MET A 88 4.36 -12.91 10.10
N ARG A 89 4.21 -13.64 11.21
CA ARG A 89 2.98 -13.74 11.99
C ARG A 89 3.30 -13.36 13.43
N THR A 90 2.48 -12.53 14.07
CA THR A 90 2.72 -12.14 15.46
C THR A 90 2.58 -13.32 16.44
N THR A 91 1.95 -14.42 16.01
CA THR A 91 1.89 -15.68 16.77
C THR A 91 3.17 -16.54 16.68
N GLN A 92 4.18 -16.14 15.91
CA GLN A 92 5.45 -16.88 15.84
C GLN A 92 6.26 -16.73 17.13
N ARG A 93 6.91 -17.82 17.55
CA ARG A 93 7.74 -17.83 18.75
C ARG A 93 8.89 -16.80 18.73
N SER A 94 9.46 -16.53 17.57
CA SER A 94 10.48 -15.48 17.38
C SER A 94 9.93 -14.11 17.74
N HIS A 95 8.69 -13.82 17.34
CA HIS A 95 8.04 -12.55 17.66
C HIS A 95 7.78 -12.41 19.17
N TYR A 96 7.27 -13.45 19.84
CA TYR A 96 7.10 -13.45 21.29
C TYR A 96 8.41 -13.10 22.01
N LYS A 97 9.54 -13.71 21.61
CA LYS A 97 10.86 -13.40 22.18
C LYS A 97 11.26 -11.95 21.99
N THR A 98 10.97 -11.36 20.84
CA THR A 98 11.24 -9.95 20.59
C THR A 98 10.40 -9.05 21.51
N VAL A 99 9.10 -9.31 21.62
CA VAL A 99 8.19 -8.56 22.50
C VAL A 99 8.63 -8.65 23.95
N GLU A 100 8.93 -9.85 24.45
CA GLU A 100 9.42 -10.07 25.81
C GLU A 100 10.74 -9.32 26.07
N SER A 101 11.68 -9.38 25.12
CA SER A 101 12.97 -8.70 25.23
C SER A 101 12.80 -7.17 25.31
N VAL A 102 11.99 -6.60 24.41
CA VAL A 102 11.70 -5.16 24.41
C VAL A 102 11.00 -4.75 25.69
N TRP A 103 9.99 -5.50 26.13
CA TRP A 103 9.28 -5.23 27.37
C TRP A 103 10.24 -5.18 28.58
N ARG A 104 11.08 -6.21 28.74
CA ARG A 104 12.05 -6.29 29.86
C ARG A 104 13.05 -5.12 29.81
N GLN A 105 13.52 -4.74 28.63
CA GLN A 105 14.44 -3.62 28.47
C GLN A 105 13.77 -2.29 28.86
N LEU A 106 12.57 -2.00 28.37
CA LEU A 106 11.84 -0.77 28.72
C LEU A 106 11.45 -0.74 30.20
N ASN A 107 11.06 -1.87 30.77
CA ASN A 107 10.75 -1.98 32.20
C ASN A 107 12.00 -1.72 33.08
N SER A 108 13.15 -2.27 32.72
CA SER A 108 14.41 -2.05 33.45
C SER A 108 14.89 -0.59 33.41
N GLN A 109 14.48 0.15 32.39
CA GLN A 109 14.75 1.60 32.26
C GLN A 109 13.73 2.48 33.03
N GLY A 110 12.73 1.88 33.70
CA GLY A 110 11.67 2.61 34.40
C GLY A 110 10.68 3.32 33.46
N LEU A 111 10.66 2.92 32.20
CA LEU A 111 9.73 3.48 31.19
C LEU A 111 8.36 2.79 31.22
N ILE A 112 8.24 1.65 31.88
CA ILE A 112 6.98 0.94 32.10
C ILE A 112 6.62 0.99 33.59
N TYR A 113 5.35 1.31 33.89
CA TYR A 113 4.81 1.35 35.25
C TYR A 113 3.35 0.94 35.28
N LYS A 114 2.82 0.46 36.42
CA LYS A 114 1.39 0.17 36.61
C LYS A 114 0.62 1.41 37.04
N SER A 115 -0.57 1.57 36.48
CA SER A 115 -1.49 2.62 36.88
C SER A 115 -2.94 2.22 36.57
N ASN A 116 -3.89 2.75 37.34
CA ASN A 116 -5.27 2.72 36.96
C ASN A 116 -5.49 3.64 35.76
N TYR A 117 -6.05 3.10 34.70
CA TYR A 117 -6.41 3.83 33.49
C TYR A 117 -7.91 3.78 33.24
N SER A 118 -8.52 4.94 32.98
CA SER A 118 -9.93 5.06 32.65
C SER A 118 -10.10 5.86 31.38
N GLY A 119 -10.97 5.40 30.49
CA GLY A 119 -11.20 6.09 29.22
C GLY A 119 -12.22 5.38 28.35
N TRP A 120 -12.53 5.98 27.20
CA TRP A 120 -13.42 5.44 26.19
C TRP A 120 -12.69 4.42 25.32
N TYR A 121 -13.07 3.15 25.41
CA TYR A 121 -12.41 2.07 24.66
C TYR A 121 -13.24 1.66 23.44
N SER A 122 -12.60 1.62 22.27
CA SER A 122 -13.16 1.01 21.06
C SER A 122 -12.64 -0.41 20.88
N ILE A 123 -13.55 -1.38 20.80
CA ILE A 123 -13.21 -2.78 20.47
C ILE A 123 -12.77 -2.89 19.00
N THR A 124 -13.32 -2.03 18.13
CA THR A 124 -13.04 -2.05 16.69
C THR A 124 -11.61 -1.55 16.40
N ASP A 125 -11.23 -0.46 17.07
CA ASP A 125 -9.93 0.20 16.89
C ASP A 125 -8.88 -0.36 17.87
N GLU A 126 -9.35 -1.13 18.87
CA GLU A 126 -8.56 -1.74 19.95
C GLU A 126 -7.73 -0.71 20.72
N CYS A 127 -8.24 0.52 20.88
CA CYS A 127 -7.55 1.60 21.60
C CYS A 127 -8.51 2.38 22.51
N PHE A 128 -7.90 3.10 23.46
CA PHE A 128 -8.59 4.08 24.29
C PHE A 128 -8.58 5.45 23.62
N TYR A 129 -9.66 6.19 23.87
CA TYR A 129 -9.85 7.58 23.47
C TYR A 129 -10.09 8.44 24.69
N THR A 130 -9.63 9.67 24.66
CA THR A 130 -9.93 10.71 25.67
C THR A 130 -11.32 11.30 25.44
N ASP A 131 -11.83 12.05 26.42
CA ASP A 131 -13.13 12.75 26.29
C ASP A 131 -13.16 13.70 25.09
N ALA A 132 -12.04 14.32 24.76
CA ALA A 132 -11.91 15.22 23.60
C ALA A 132 -11.97 14.49 22.24
N GLN A 133 -11.76 13.19 22.21
CA GLN A 133 -11.70 12.37 21.00
C GLN A 133 -13.01 11.61 20.73
N VAL A 134 -14.04 11.82 21.53
CA VAL A 134 -15.33 11.14 21.38
C VAL A 134 -16.49 12.13 21.28
N THR A 135 -17.58 11.67 20.67
CA THR A 135 -18.84 12.43 20.60
C THR A 135 -20.04 11.50 20.79
N THR A 136 -21.12 12.05 21.32
CA THR A 136 -22.36 11.29 21.51
C THR A 136 -23.31 11.59 20.36
N THR A 137 -23.73 10.56 19.62
CA THR A 137 -24.73 10.68 18.55
C THR A 137 -26.08 10.22 19.05
N SER A 138 -27.10 11.10 19.03
CA SER A 138 -28.50 10.69 19.18
C SER A 138 -28.96 10.13 17.83
N ASN A 139 -29.51 8.90 17.82
CA ASN A 139 -30.10 8.29 16.64
C ASN A 139 -31.40 9.03 16.25
N SER A 140 -31.27 10.19 15.58
CA SER A 140 -32.41 10.93 14.99
C SER A 140 -32.72 10.53 13.54
N ASN A 141 -32.19 9.42 13.03
CA ASN A 141 -32.47 8.93 11.68
C ASN A 141 -33.27 7.62 11.67
N ALA A 142 -34.45 7.64 12.28
CA ALA A 142 -35.52 6.70 11.94
C ALA A 142 -36.79 7.48 11.68
N VAL A 143 -37.28 7.38 10.44
CA VAL A 143 -38.61 7.83 9.97
C VAL A 143 -38.73 9.30 9.56
N ILE A 144 -38.37 9.61 8.33
CA ILE A 144 -39.16 10.50 7.49
C ILE A 144 -39.30 9.81 6.11
N SER A 145 -40.40 9.12 5.93
CA SER A 145 -41.03 8.94 4.61
C SER A 145 -42.47 8.55 4.79
N SER A 146 -43.38 9.53 4.71
CA SER A 146 -44.64 9.40 3.99
C SER A 146 -45.39 10.72 4.05
N ASN A 147 -45.39 11.43 2.95
CA ASN A 147 -46.41 12.41 2.64
C ASN A 147 -47.74 11.70 2.44
N SER A 148 -48.75 12.11 3.12
CA SER A 148 -50.08 12.27 2.53
C SER A 148 -50.97 13.08 3.49
N SER A 149 -51.43 14.19 2.95
CA SER A 149 -52.45 15.08 3.48
C SER A 149 -53.80 14.38 3.69
N SER A 150 -54.40 14.52 4.86
CA SER A 150 -55.84 14.64 4.98
C SER A 150 -56.22 15.17 6.38
N ASN A 151 -57.02 16.22 6.36
CA ASN A 151 -57.71 16.85 7.49
C ASN A 151 -58.53 15.84 8.30
N LEU A 152 -58.53 15.97 9.60
CA LEU A 152 -59.72 15.83 10.46
C LEU A 152 -59.41 16.23 11.92
N ASN A 153 -60.42 16.77 12.58
CA ASN A 153 -60.51 17.53 13.82
C ASN A 153 -60.07 16.82 15.13
N PRO A 154 -59.93 17.57 16.25
CA PRO A 154 -59.34 17.12 17.50
C PRO A 154 -60.39 16.50 18.44
N VAL A 155 -60.07 15.37 19.07
CA VAL A 155 -60.72 14.85 20.25
C VAL A 155 -59.71 14.24 21.21
N ASP A 156 -59.79 14.72 22.44
CA ASP A 156 -59.39 14.17 23.73
C ASP A 156 -57.94 13.70 24.05
N SER A 157 -57.53 14.34 25.09
CA SER A 157 -56.36 14.15 25.94
C SER A 157 -56.17 12.73 26.47
N LEU A 158 -55.02 12.13 26.14
CA LEU A 158 -54.39 11.04 26.90
C LEU A 158 -53.08 11.55 27.54
N PRO A 159 -52.70 11.03 28.74
CA PRO A 159 -51.53 11.51 29.47
C PRO A 159 -50.22 11.19 28.72
N PRO A 160 -49.15 11.98 28.96
CA PRO A 160 -47.87 11.78 28.23
C PRO A 160 -47.29 10.42 28.58
N VAL A 161 -47.16 9.57 27.56
CA VAL A 161 -46.33 8.36 27.63
C VAL A 161 -44.91 8.82 27.84
N SER A 162 -44.32 8.39 28.96
CA SER A 162 -42.91 8.58 29.30
C SER A 162 -42.04 8.33 28.08
N ALA A 163 -41.33 9.36 27.63
CA ALA A 163 -40.38 9.25 26.54
C ALA A 163 -39.30 8.25 26.98
N THR A 164 -39.32 7.05 26.41
CA THR A 164 -38.21 6.10 26.51
C THR A 164 -37.02 6.80 25.87
N ALA A 165 -35.98 7.05 26.68
CA ALA A 165 -34.72 7.65 26.23
C ALA A 165 -34.18 6.86 25.04
N VAL A 166 -34.03 7.52 23.89
CA VAL A 166 -33.39 6.96 22.71
C VAL A 166 -31.95 6.63 23.11
N PRO A 167 -31.48 5.39 22.94
CA PRO A 167 -30.12 5.04 23.34
C PRO A 167 -29.10 5.88 22.55
N SER A 168 -28.45 6.79 23.25
CA SER A 168 -27.31 7.55 22.69
C SER A 168 -26.08 6.65 22.64
N THR A 169 -25.43 6.61 21.47
CA THR A 169 -24.17 5.86 21.31
C THR A 169 -23.02 6.84 21.27
N THR A 170 -22.01 6.65 22.11
CA THR A 170 -20.76 7.41 22.06
C THR A 170 -19.85 6.77 21.00
N ILE A 171 -19.28 7.60 20.14
CA ILE A 171 -18.41 7.18 19.04
C ILE A 171 -17.11 7.96 19.05
N SER A 172 -16.03 7.35 18.52
CA SER A 172 -14.77 8.01 18.25
C SER A 172 -14.93 9.04 17.12
N LEU A 173 -14.36 10.23 17.29
CA LEU A 173 -14.30 11.26 16.24
C LEU A 173 -13.36 10.86 15.10
N GLU A 174 -12.34 10.05 15.39
CA GLU A 174 -11.32 9.63 14.43
C GLU A 174 -11.83 8.52 13.50
N SER A 175 -12.43 7.47 14.07
CA SER A 175 -12.82 6.27 13.30
C SER A 175 -14.34 6.13 13.10
N GLY A 176 -15.15 6.86 13.85
CA GLY A 176 -16.61 6.67 13.92
C GLY A 176 -17.04 5.39 14.63
N SER A 177 -16.11 4.65 15.23
CA SER A 177 -16.37 3.39 15.94
C SER A 177 -17.06 3.64 17.28
N ALA A 178 -17.97 2.75 17.69
CA ALA A 178 -18.59 2.80 19.01
C ALA A 178 -17.54 2.59 20.10
N VAL A 179 -17.69 3.36 21.20
CA VAL A 179 -16.80 3.32 22.36
C VAL A 179 -17.59 3.13 23.64
N GLU A 180 -16.97 2.44 24.60
CA GLU A 180 -17.52 2.19 25.93
C GLU A 180 -16.53 2.66 27.00
N TRP A 181 -17.04 3.19 28.13
CA TRP A 181 -16.17 3.63 29.23
C TRP A 181 -15.65 2.44 30.01
N HIS A 182 -14.33 2.34 30.16
CA HIS A 182 -13.66 1.32 30.93
C HIS A 182 -12.68 1.90 31.95
N SER A 183 -12.52 1.22 33.07
CA SER A 183 -11.51 1.52 34.10
C SER A 183 -10.85 0.23 34.52
N GLU A 184 -9.53 0.17 34.41
CA GLU A 184 -8.75 -1.05 34.66
C GLU A 184 -7.30 -0.70 35.07
N GLU A 185 -6.65 -1.59 35.82
CA GLU A 185 -5.22 -1.43 36.15
C GLU A 185 -4.39 -2.02 35.01
N ASN A 186 -3.58 -1.17 34.37
CA ASN A 186 -2.77 -1.53 33.22
C ASN A 186 -1.31 -1.14 33.43
N TYR A 187 -0.43 -1.77 32.67
CA TYR A 187 0.91 -1.24 32.44
C TYR A 187 0.85 -0.08 31.46
N MET A 188 1.60 0.98 31.78
CA MET A 188 1.69 2.22 31.02
C MET A 188 3.12 2.39 30.49
N LEU A 189 3.27 2.82 29.26
CA LEU A 189 4.55 3.29 28.68
C LEU A 189 4.64 4.80 28.83
N ARG A 190 5.75 5.35 29.32
CA ARG A 190 6.03 6.78 29.41
C ARG A 190 6.24 7.40 28.03
N LEU A 191 5.17 7.43 27.23
CA LEU A 191 5.18 7.99 25.87
C LEU A 191 5.48 9.49 25.90
N SER A 192 4.98 10.19 26.90
CA SER A 192 5.20 11.63 27.14
C SER A 192 6.68 12.02 27.18
N ALA A 193 7.56 11.13 27.67
CA ALA A 193 9.00 11.37 27.74
C ALA A 193 9.68 11.55 26.36
N PHE A 194 9.08 11.03 25.30
CA PHE A 194 9.65 11.04 23.95
C PHE A 194 9.10 12.15 23.05
N GLN A 195 8.06 12.89 23.50
CA GLN A 195 7.42 13.95 22.72
C GLN A 195 8.40 15.01 22.19
N PRO A 196 9.35 15.56 23.00
CA PRO A 196 10.29 16.56 22.50
C PRO A 196 11.19 16.03 21.38
N SER A 197 11.64 14.77 21.50
CA SER A 197 12.50 14.12 20.50
C SER A 197 11.75 13.85 19.21
N LEU A 198 10.51 13.38 19.30
CA LEU A 198 9.64 13.16 18.14
C LEU A 198 9.30 14.46 17.42
N LEU A 199 8.95 15.52 18.17
CA LEU A 199 8.67 16.83 17.60
C LEU A 199 9.90 17.38 16.86
N THR A 200 11.08 17.29 17.48
CA THR A 200 12.35 17.69 16.85
C THR A 200 12.59 16.90 15.55
N HIS A 201 12.41 15.58 15.58
CA HIS A 201 12.60 14.73 14.42
C HIS A 201 11.71 15.16 13.24
N TYR A 202 10.39 15.31 13.46
CA TYR A 202 9.43 15.63 12.38
C TYR A 202 9.46 17.09 11.95
N THR A 203 10.04 18.00 12.74
CA THR A 203 10.25 19.39 12.30
C THR A 203 11.54 19.58 11.51
N GLN A 204 12.54 18.71 11.70
CA GLN A 204 13.84 18.81 11.05
C GLN A 204 14.00 17.91 9.82
N SER A 205 13.15 16.90 9.66
CA SER A 205 13.25 15.93 8.56
C SER A 205 11.88 15.68 7.92
N SER A 206 11.88 15.42 6.61
CA SER A 206 10.68 15.03 5.86
C SER A 206 10.68 13.51 5.70
N THR A 207 10.04 12.82 6.64
CA THR A 207 10.05 11.35 6.69
C THR A 207 8.69 10.72 6.39
N ILE A 208 7.59 11.47 6.51
CA ILE A 208 6.23 10.97 6.27
C ILE A 208 5.71 11.48 4.92
N PHE A 209 5.21 10.57 4.11
CA PHE A 209 4.56 10.89 2.84
C PHE A 209 3.11 10.34 2.82
N PRO A 210 2.13 11.07 2.30
CA PRO A 210 2.17 12.45 1.79
C PRO A 210 2.47 13.50 2.88
N PRO A 211 3.00 14.69 2.51
CA PRO A 211 3.48 15.70 3.48
C PRO A 211 2.41 16.22 4.46
N GLN A 212 1.12 16.21 4.07
CA GLN A 212 0.04 16.61 4.97
C GLN A 212 0.00 15.75 6.24
N HIS A 213 0.28 14.46 6.13
CA HIS A 213 0.31 13.57 7.29
C HIS A 213 1.46 13.87 8.25
N GLN A 214 2.59 14.38 7.75
CA GLN A 214 3.64 14.88 8.64
C GLN A 214 3.20 16.14 9.37
N HIS A 215 2.48 17.03 8.68
CA HIS A 215 1.91 18.22 9.31
C HIS A 215 0.93 17.85 10.43
N ASP A 216 0.04 16.89 10.18
CA ASP A 216 -0.91 16.38 11.18
C ASP A 216 -0.19 15.84 12.43
N ILE A 217 0.90 15.07 12.24
CA ILE A 217 1.71 14.54 13.35
C ILE A 217 2.41 15.66 14.13
N VAL A 218 2.97 16.65 13.44
CA VAL A 218 3.59 17.82 14.11
C VAL A 218 2.55 18.60 14.89
N GLU A 219 1.35 18.78 14.37
CA GLU A 219 0.25 19.43 15.07
C GLU A 219 -0.15 18.65 16.33
N ILE A 220 -0.34 17.33 16.24
CA ILE A 220 -0.62 16.46 17.40
C ILE A 220 0.46 16.62 18.49
N LEU A 221 1.75 16.60 18.09
CA LEU A 221 2.88 16.70 19.02
C LEU A 221 3.05 18.11 19.62
N SER A 222 2.45 19.13 19.00
CA SER A 222 2.56 20.54 19.43
C SER A 222 1.34 21.03 20.21
N SER A 223 0.19 20.38 20.08
CA SER A 223 -1.10 20.85 20.62
C SER A 223 -1.25 20.66 22.13
N GLY A 224 -0.40 19.85 22.75
CA GLY A 224 -0.42 19.60 24.19
C GLY A 224 0.51 18.44 24.59
N PRO A 225 0.61 18.10 25.87
CA PRO A 225 1.41 16.96 26.32
C PRO A 225 0.82 15.64 25.83
N LEU A 226 1.67 14.74 25.32
CA LEU A 226 1.25 13.37 25.05
C LEU A 226 0.93 12.64 26.35
N GLU A 227 -0.19 11.94 26.36
CA GLU A 227 -0.50 11.02 27.45
C GLU A 227 0.33 9.74 27.33
N ASP A 228 0.65 9.15 28.50
CA ASP A 228 1.31 7.86 28.55
C ASP A 228 0.39 6.76 28.00
N LEU A 229 0.98 5.80 27.30
CA LEU A 229 0.22 4.78 26.56
C LEU A 229 -0.06 3.55 27.45
N SER A 230 -1.32 3.15 27.55
CA SER A 230 -1.71 1.88 28.17
C SER A 230 -1.32 0.70 27.28
N ILE A 231 -0.32 -0.09 27.73
CA ILE A 231 0.33 -1.16 26.95
C ILE A 231 0.02 -2.58 27.44
N SER A 232 -0.93 -2.77 28.35
CA SER A 232 -1.44 -4.08 28.71
C SER A 232 -2.96 -4.08 28.92
N ARG A 233 -3.52 -5.26 29.04
CA ARG A 233 -4.91 -5.50 29.41
C ARG A 233 -4.99 -6.66 30.41
N PRO A 234 -5.93 -6.64 31.38
CA PRO A 234 -6.19 -7.79 32.22
C PRO A 234 -6.50 -9.04 31.39
N ARG A 235 -5.88 -10.17 31.74
CA ARG A 235 -6.05 -11.43 31.02
C ARG A 235 -7.49 -11.92 31.02
N SER A 236 -8.27 -11.54 32.04
CA SER A 236 -9.71 -11.83 32.11
C SER A 236 -10.51 -11.19 30.97
N ARG A 237 -9.98 -10.09 30.40
CA ARG A 237 -10.59 -9.37 29.26
C ARG A 237 -9.94 -9.78 27.94
N LEU A 238 -8.63 -9.87 27.88
CA LEU A 238 -7.84 -10.23 26.71
C LEU A 238 -6.95 -11.42 27.02
N ALA A 239 -7.43 -12.62 26.72
CA ALA A 239 -6.67 -13.85 26.93
C ALA A 239 -5.74 -14.19 25.75
N TRP A 240 -6.03 -13.66 24.56
CA TRP A 240 -5.31 -13.96 23.32
C TRP A 240 -4.31 -12.84 22.96
N GLY A 241 -3.04 -13.07 23.23
CA GLY A 241 -1.92 -12.17 22.99
C GLY A 241 -0.66 -12.63 23.69
N VAL A 242 0.41 -11.85 23.62
CA VAL A 242 1.66 -12.12 24.33
C VAL A 242 1.45 -11.86 25.83
N PRO A 243 1.72 -12.84 26.72
CA PRO A 243 1.66 -12.59 28.16
C PRO A 243 2.67 -11.52 28.58
N VAL A 244 2.29 -10.67 29.54
CA VAL A 244 3.25 -9.73 30.13
C VAL A 244 4.35 -10.50 30.86
N PRO A 245 5.65 -10.23 30.60
CA PRO A 245 6.74 -10.87 31.33
C PRO A 245 6.60 -10.68 32.85
N ASP A 246 6.69 -11.79 33.58
CA ASP A 246 6.62 -11.82 35.05
C ASP A 246 5.26 -11.45 35.67
N ASP A 247 4.20 -11.25 34.85
CA ASP A 247 2.83 -10.98 35.29
C ASP A 247 1.81 -11.73 34.40
N PRO A 248 1.49 -12.99 34.69
CA PRO A 248 0.59 -13.81 33.88
C PRO A 248 -0.86 -13.37 33.91
N GLU A 249 -1.26 -12.47 34.81
CA GLU A 249 -2.62 -11.87 34.86
C GLU A 249 -2.82 -10.73 33.87
N GLN A 250 -1.76 -10.34 33.15
CA GLN A 250 -1.78 -9.29 32.16
C GLN A 250 -1.34 -9.81 30.78
N THR A 251 -1.96 -9.28 29.72
CA THR A 251 -1.61 -9.54 28.33
C THR A 251 -1.11 -8.25 27.70
N VAL A 252 -0.03 -8.32 26.93
CA VAL A 252 0.52 -7.19 26.19
C VAL A 252 -0.52 -6.65 25.20
N TYR A 253 -0.63 -5.34 25.15
CA TYR A 253 -1.54 -4.64 24.25
C TYR A 253 -1.15 -4.85 22.78
N VAL A 254 -2.15 -5.13 21.95
CA VAL A 254 -1.96 -5.55 20.56
C VAL A 254 -1.09 -4.58 19.74
N TRP A 255 -1.22 -3.27 19.91
CA TRP A 255 -0.41 -2.31 19.16
C TRP A 255 1.04 -2.21 19.64
N PHE A 256 1.31 -2.46 20.94
CA PHE A 256 2.70 -2.60 21.38
C PHE A 256 3.35 -3.83 20.76
N ASP A 257 2.60 -4.93 20.72
CA ASP A 257 3.00 -6.20 20.14
C ASP A 257 3.19 -6.10 18.62
N ALA A 258 2.15 -5.70 17.87
CA ALA A 258 2.13 -5.66 16.42
C ALA A 258 3.25 -4.78 15.81
N LEU A 259 3.54 -3.62 16.43
CA LEU A 259 4.57 -2.71 15.94
C LEU A 259 5.99 -3.29 16.03
N LEU A 260 6.22 -4.24 16.91
CA LEU A 260 7.52 -4.91 17.05
C LEU A 260 7.77 -5.99 15.99
N VAL A 261 6.78 -6.27 15.10
CA VAL A 261 6.95 -7.22 13.99
C VAL A 261 8.11 -6.84 13.06
N TYR A 262 8.35 -5.56 12.88
CA TYR A 262 9.45 -5.04 12.06
C TYR A 262 10.82 -5.42 12.63
N LEU A 263 10.97 -5.38 13.95
CA LEU A 263 12.19 -5.80 14.63
C LEU A 263 12.33 -7.33 14.66
N SER A 264 11.22 -8.05 14.94
CA SER A 264 11.25 -9.51 14.98
C SER A 264 11.52 -10.12 13.59
N GLY A 265 11.06 -9.49 12.53
CA GLY A 265 11.32 -9.91 11.14
C GLY A 265 12.82 -9.95 10.80
N ILE A 266 13.59 -9.07 11.37
CA ILE A 266 15.05 -8.99 11.18
C ILE A 266 15.85 -9.60 12.34
N GLY A 267 15.18 -10.40 13.20
CA GLY A 267 15.83 -11.22 14.22
C GLY A 267 16.27 -10.49 15.49
N TYR A 268 15.65 -9.33 15.82
CA TYR A 268 15.89 -8.69 17.12
C TYR A 268 15.38 -9.55 18.29
N PRO A 269 16.07 -9.60 19.48
CA PRO A 269 17.28 -8.84 19.83
C PRO A 269 18.55 -9.42 19.22
N TRP A 270 19.38 -8.53 18.68
CA TRP A 270 20.70 -8.94 18.16
C TRP A 270 21.67 -9.19 19.30
N GLN A 271 22.59 -10.14 19.11
CA GLN A 271 23.63 -10.42 20.12
C GLN A 271 24.58 -9.21 20.23
N ALA A 272 24.82 -8.78 21.46
CA ALA A 272 25.75 -7.70 21.75
C ALA A 272 27.16 -8.03 21.17
N GLY A 273 27.73 -7.10 20.43
CA GLY A 273 29.08 -7.21 19.84
C GLY A 273 29.14 -7.90 18.48
N THR A 274 28.04 -8.37 17.89
CA THR A 274 28.04 -9.00 16.57
C THR A 274 27.99 -8.02 15.40
N GLY A 275 27.80 -6.72 15.65
CA GLY A 275 27.63 -5.71 14.59
C GLY A 275 26.39 -5.91 13.70
N LEU A 276 25.55 -6.90 14.05
CA LEU A 276 24.42 -7.33 13.21
C LEU A 276 23.28 -6.30 13.11
N GLY A 277 23.25 -5.27 13.98
CA GLY A 277 22.19 -4.25 13.93
C GLY A 277 22.11 -3.50 12.61
N ILE A 278 23.26 -3.10 12.05
CA ILE A 278 23.32 -2.41 10.75
C ILE A 278 23.33 -3.40 9.59
N SER A 279 23.90 -4.58 9.78
CA SER A 279 23.95 -5.66 8.76
C SER A 279 22.65 -6.44 8.64
N SER A 280 21.70 -6.27 9.57
CA SER A 280 20.40 -6.98 9.61
C SER A 280 19.27 -6.28 8.85
N GLY A 281 19.53 -5.15 8.18
CA GLY A 281 18.49 -4.40 7.45
C GLY A 281 17.73 -3.36 8.28
N TRP A 282 18.26 -2.95 9.44
CA TRP A 282 17.73 -1.83 10.22
C TRP A 282 18.62 -0.59 10.09
N PRO A 283 18.10 0.66 9.95
CA PRO A 283 16.68 1.01 9.91
C PRO A 283 15.98 0.59 8.61
N VAL A 284 14.65 0.40 8.70
CA VAL A 284 13.82 0.16 7.52
C VAL A 284 13.79 1.40 6.62
N ASN A 285 14.05 1.22 5.32
CA ASN A 285 14.11 2.32 4.36
C ASN A 285 12.71 2.87 4.04
N LEU A 286 11.70 2.01 3.92
CA LEU A 286 10.32 2.40 3.63
C LEU A 286 9.33 1.50 4.35
N GLN A 287 8.44 2.10 5.15
CA GLN A 287 7.22 1.44 5.65
C GLN A 287 6.01 1.93 4.84
N VAL A 288 5.15 1.00 4.41
CA VAL A 288 3.90 1.29 3.69
C VAL A 288 2.73 0.89 4.56
N ILE A 289 1.88 1.86 4.90
CA ILE A 289 0.76 1.68 5.83
C ILE A 289 -0.52 2.38 5.33
N GLY A 290 -1.67 1.97 5.85
CA GLY A 290 -2.90 2.76 5.73
C GLY A 290 -2.88 3.99 6.65
N LYS A 291 -3.51 5.08 6.23
CA LYS A 291 -3.55 6.34 7.02
C LYS A 291 -4.18 6.18 8.41
N ASP A 292 -5.07 5.20 8.60
CA ASP A 292 -5.75 4.91 9.86
C ASP A 292 -4.84 4.36 10.97
N ILE A 293 -3.64 3.91 10.61
CA ILE A 293 -2.63 3.43 11.56
C ILE A 293 -1.39 4.35 11.63
N LEU A 294 -1.52 5.57 11.10
CA LEU A 294 -0.42 6.54 11.05
C LEU A 294 0.12 6.87 12.45
N ARG A 295 -0.76 7.14 13.42
CA ARG A 295 -0.37 7.50 14.79
C ARG A 295 0.48 6.40 15.45
N PHE A 296 0.16 5.14 15.21
CA PHE A 296 0.91 4.01 15.75
C PHE A 296 2.34 3.95 15.18
N HIS A 297 2.50 4.20 13.89
CA HIS A 297 3.80 4.13 13.19
C HIS A 297 4.62 5.42 13.26
N ALA A 298 3.98 6.58 13.49
CA ALA A 298 4.65 7.87 13.57
C ALA A 298 4.91 8.33 15.01
N ILE A 299 4.21 7.78 16.01
CA ILE A 299 4.39 8.18 17.41
C ILE A 299 4.81 6.99 18.28
N TYR A 300 4.04 5.88 18.30
CA TYR A 300 4.28 4.79 19.24
C TYR A 300 5.53 3.98 18.88
N LEU A 301 5.65 3.53 17.64
CA LEU A 301 6.86 2.81 17.20
C LEU A 301 8.13 3.66 17.34
N PRO A 302 8.18 4.93 16.85
CA PRO A 302 9.36 5.76 17.04
C PRO A 302 9.73 6.01 18.51
N ALA A 303 8.75 6.16 19.39
CA ALA A 303 9.03 6.28 20.83
C ALA A 303 9.69 5.02 21.41
N MET A 304 9.20 3.83 21.03
CA MET A 304 9.81 2.56 21.43
C MET A 304 11.22 2.40 20.85
N LEU A 305 11.45 2.81 19.60
CA LEU A 305 12.78 2.76 18.98
C LEU A 305 13.77 3.69 19.68
N LEU A 306 13.36 4.94 20.01
CA LEU A 306 14.16 5.88 20.78
C LEU A 306 14.50 5.31 22.18
N ALA A 307 13.53 4.69 22.84
CA ALA A 307 13.73 4.04 24.14
C ALA A 307 14.73 2.87 24.06
N LEU A 308 14.77 2.18 22.94
CA LEU A 308 15.73 1.10 22.68
C LEU A 308 17.10 1.61 22.20
N GLY A 309 17.26 2.92 21.96
CA GLY A 309 18.47 3.49 21.38
C GLY A 309 18.67 3.09 19.91
N LEU A 310 17.59 2.74 19.19
CA LEU A 310 17.62 2.36 17.79
C LEU A 310 17.31 3.57 16.88
N PRO A 311 17.90 3.62 15.66
CA PRO A 311 17.54 4.63 14.68
C PRO A 311 16.08 4.46 14.24
N LEU A 312 15.44 5.58 13.89
CA LEU A 312 14.07 5.58 13.39
C LEU A 312 14.02 5.08 11.93
N GLN A 313 12.84 4.68 11.47
CA GLN A 313 12.59 4.39 10.06
C GLN A 313 12.92 5.60 9.17
N GLU A 314 13.47 5.36 7.98
CA GLU A 314 13.86 6.45 7.09
C GLU A 314 12.65 7.14 6.46
N ARG A 315 11.69 6.36 5.96
CA ARG A 315 10.49 6.89 5.30
C ARG A 315 9.25 6.08 5.68
N LEU A 316 8.14 6.81 5.87
CA LEU A 316 6.81 6.27 6.14
C LEU A 316 5.84 6.73 5.06
N LEU A 317 5.30 5.83 4.26
CA LEU A 317 4.25 6.10 3.29
C LEU A 317 2.91 5.70 3.90
N ALA A 318 2.06 6.68 4.20
CA ALA A 318 0.70 6.49 4.69
C ALA A 318 -0.30 6.71 3.56
N HIS A 319 -0.81 5.62 2.99
CA HIS A 319 -1.74 5.72 1.87
C HIS A 319 -3.19 5.90 2.32
N ALA A 320 -3.98 6.58 1.48
CA ALA A 320 -5.42 6.71 1.65
C ALA A 320 -6.16 5.38 1.40
N HIS A 321 -7.47 5.34 1.68
CA HIS A 321 -8.26 4.12 1.60
C HIS A 321 -8.92 3.94 0.23
N TRP A 322 -9.14 2.68 -0.12
CA TRP A 322 -10.11 2.32 -1.15
C TRP A 322 -11.49 2.19 -0.52
N THR A 323 -12.46 2.89 -1.11
CA THR A 323 -13.86 2.98 -0.66
C THR A 323 -14.80 2.34 -1.69
N ILE A 324 -16.05 2.15 -1.34
CA ILE A 324 -17.16 1.85 -2.26
C ILE A 324 -18.28 2.81 -1.92
N GLU A 325 -18.75 3.57 -2.91
CA GLU A 325 -19.76 4.62 -2.73
C GLU A 325 -19.35 5.62 -1.63
N GLN A 326 -18.08 6.03 -1.63
CA GLN A 326 -17.44 6.94 -0.66
C GLN A 326 -17.52 6.44 0.80
N LYS A 327 -17.76 5.16 1.01
CA LYS A 327 -17.78 4.53 2.33
C LYS A 327 -16.60 3.57 2.46
N LYS A 328 -15.95 3.58 3.63
CA LYS A 328 -14.91 2.60 3.97
C LYS A 328 -15.47 1.19 3.75
N MET A 329 -14.69 0.34 3.09
CA MET A 329 -15.08 -1.06 2.88
C MET A 329 -15.27 -1.75 4.22
N SER A 330 -16.44 -2.32 4.43
CA SER A 330 -16.78 -3.09 5.61
C SER A 330 -17.69 -4.25 5.26
N LYS A 331 -17.34 -5.43 5.74
CA LYS A 331 -18.17 -6.63 5.52
C LYS A 331 -19.51 -6.59 6.22
N SER A 332 -19.59 -5.88 7.33
CA SER A 332 -20.87 -5.65 8.03
C SER A 332 -21.84 -4.87 7.16
N LEU A 333 -21.34 -4.02 6.26
CA LEU A 333 -22.11 -3.25 5.28
C LEU A 333 -22.29 -3.99 3.95
N GLY A 334 -21.58 -5.09 3.74
CA GLY A 334 -21.61 -5.86 2.48
C GLY A 334 -20.97 -5.15 1.29
N ASN A 335 -20.23 -4.04 1.51
CA ASN A 335 -19.59 -3.20 0.50
C ASN A 335 -18.09 -3.53 0.37
N VAL A 336 -17.72 -4.76 0.06
CA VAL A 336 -16.30 -5.18 -0.06
C VAL A 336 -16.02 -5.64 -1.49
N ALA A 337 -14.96 -5.12 -2.10
CA ALA A 337 -14.42 -5.63 -3.36
C ALA A 337 -13.47 -6.80 -3.08
N ASP A 338 -13.78 -7.96 -3.69
CA ASP A 338 -12.96 -9.15 -3.58
C ASP A 338 -11.75 -9.06 -4.52
N PRO A 339 -10.50 -9.11 -3.99
CA PRO A 339 -9.30 -9.02 -4.81
C PRO A 339 -9.07 -10.26 -5.67
N PHE A 340 -9.52 -11.44 -5.23
CA PHE A 340 -9.38 -12.67 -6.01
C PHE A 340 -10.26 -12.63 -7.26
N GLU A 341 -11.54 -12.23 -7.10
CA GLU A 341 -12.48 -12.08 -8.21
C GLU A 341 -11.97 -11.04 -9.22
N ALA A 342 -11.45 -9.90 -8.74
CA ALA A 342 -10.89 -8.87 -9.60
C ALA A 342 -9.72 -9.40 -10.45
N MET A 343 -8.77 -10.12 -9.81
CA MET A 343 -7.62 -10.69 -10.51
C MET A 343 -7.99 -11.84 -11.44
N ASP A 344 -9.02 -12.64 -11.12
CA ASP A 344 -9.51 -13.72 -12.00
C ASP A 344 -10.18 -13.15 -13.26
N LYS A 345 -10.90 -12.05 -13.13
CA LYS A 345 -11.65 -11.43 -14.23
C LYS A 345 -10.77 -10.60 -15.16
N PHE A 346 -9.82 -9.83 -14.61
CA PHE A 346 -9.05 -8.84 -15.36
C PHE A 346 -7.57 -9.20 -15.54
N GLY A 347 -7.08 -10.21 -14.83
CA GLY A 347 -5.67 -10.54 -14.75
C GLY A 347 -4.94 -9.76 -13.63
N VAL A 348 -3.88 -10.38 -13.12
CA VAL A 348 -3.10 -9.84 -11.99
C VAL A 348 -2.49 -8.48 -12.33
N ASP A 349 -1.77 -8.40 -13.44
CA ASP A 349 -1.06 -7.19 -13.86
C ASP A 349 -1.99 -6.00 -14.10
N VAL A 350 -3.19 -6.25 -14.64
CA VAL A 350 -4.18 -5.18 -14.86
C VAL A 350 -4.70 -4.64 -13.54
N VAL A 351 -4.94 -5.49 -12.53
CA VAL A 351 -5.36 -5.05 -11.20
C VAL A 351 -4.23 -4.28 -10.51
N ARG A 352 -2.98 -4.76 -10.59
CA ARG A 352 -1.79 -4.06 -10.07
C ARG A 352 -1.63 -2.67 -10.71
N TYR A 353 -1.72 -2.62 -12.05
CA TYR A 353 -1.67 -1.35 -12.80
C TYR A 353 -2.75 -0.37 -12.35
N TYR A 354 -4.00 -0.84 -12.22
CA TYR A 354 -5.12 0.00 -11.79
C TYR A 354 -4.91 0.57 -10.37
N LEU A 355 -4.50 -0.28 -9.42
CA LEU A 355 -4.24 0.14 -8.05
C LEU A 355 -3.12 1.19 -7.98
N ALA A 356 -2.04 1.01 -8.74
CA ALA A 356 -0.93 1.94 -8.81
C ALA A 356 -1.30 3.24 -9.56
N ARG A 357 -2.01 3.13 -10.69
CA ARG A 357 -2.36 4.25 -11.56
C ARG A 357 -3.34 5.22 -10.91
N VAL A 358 -4.32 4.69 -10.19
CA VAL A 358 -5.39 5.49 -9.58
C VAL A 358 -5.08 5.81 -8.12
N GLY A 359 -4.60 4.83 -7.35
CA GLY A 359 -4.28 4.99 -5.92
C GLY A 359 -2.90 5.61 -5.65
N GLY A 360 -1.98 5.58 -6.60
CA GLY A 360 -0.56 5.89 -6.39
C GLY A 360 -0.21 7.37 -6.12
N ARG A 361 -1.18 8.23 -5.86
CA ARG A 361 -1.00 9.59 -5.31
C ARG A 361 -1.12 9.64 -3.80
N PHE A 362 -1.75 8.65 -3.16
CA PHE A 362 -1.86 8.41 -1.73
C PHE A 362 -2.63 9.45 -0.91
N ARG A 363 -3.03 10.58 -1.48
CA ARG A 363 -3.58 11.74 -0.74
C ARG A 363 -5.03 11.55 -0.36
N ASP A 364 -5.85 11.15 -1.32
CA ASP A 364 -7.31 11.11 -1.19
C ASP A 364 -7.84 9.68 -1.27
N ASP A 365 -8.94 9.41 -0.57
CA ASP A 365 -9.64 8.14 -0.68
C ASP A 365 -10.17 7.94 -2.12
N VAL A 366 -10.09 6.72 -2.59
CA VAL A 366 -10.42 6.34 -3.96
C VAL A 366 -11.56 5.33 -3.98
N ASP A 367 -12.59 5.60 -4.76
CA ASP A 367 -13.67 4.63 -4.95
C ASP A 367 -13.27 3.51 -5.91
N TRP A 368 -13.47 2.27 -5.45
CA TRP A 368 -13.35 1.10 -6.29
C TRP A 368 -14.45 1.06 -7.34
N SER A 369 -14.06 0.96 -8.59
CA SER A 369 -14.99 0.89 -9.72
C SER A 369 -14.54 -0.11 -10.77
N GLN A 370 -15.36 -1.14 -11.02
CA GLN A 370 -15.10 -2.09 -12.11
C GLN A 370 -15.08 -1.40 -13.48
N THR A 371 -15.90 -0.37 -13.67
CA THR A 371 -15.92 0.42 -14.92
C THR A 371 -14.60 1.16 -15.12
N GLN A 372 -14.03 1.74 -14.07
CA GLN A 372 -12.72 2.37 -14.13
C GLN A 372 -11.61 1.35 -14.37
N LEU A 373 -11.68 0.19 -13.72
CA LEU A 373 -10.74 -0.92 -13.95
C LEU A 373 -10.76 -1.39 -15.43
N ASP A 374 -11.94 -1.56 -16.03
CA ASP A 374 -12.08 -1.89 -17.45
C ASP A 374 -11.51 -0.80 -18.38
N LYS A 375 -11.70 0.47 -18.03
CA LYS A 375 -11.10 1.60 -18.75
C LYS A 375 -9.57 1.56 -18.71
N HIS A 376 -8.98 1.33 -17.55
CA HIS A 376 -7.52 1.24 -17.40
C HIS A 376 -6.94 -0.04 -18.01
N HIS A 377 -7.69 -1.14 -18.03
CA HIS A 377 -7.34 -2.33 -18.82
C HIS A 377 -7.23 -2.00 -20.30
N LYS A 378 -8.24 -1.33 -20.87
CA LYS A 378 -8.22 -0.90 -22.27
C LYS A 378 -7.12 0.13 -22.55
N GLU A 379 -6.82 1.02 -21.59
CA GLU A 379 -5.72 1.97 -21.70
C GLU A 379 -4.38 1.23 -21.90
N ILE A 380 -3.99 0.37 -20.97
CA ILE A 380 -2.68 -0.32 -21.05
C ILE A 380 -2.62 -1.30 -22.23
N GLN A 381 -3.72 -2.00 -22.52
CA GLN A 381 -3.81 -2.87 -23.70
C GLN A 381 -3.59 -2.09 -25.00
N SER A 382 -4.21 -0.90 -25.12
CA SER A 382 -4.07 -0.05 -26.31
C SER A 382 -2.68 0.58 -26.40
N MET A 383 -2.18 1.14 -25.31
CA MET A 383 -0.92 1.89 -25.29
C MET A 383 0.29 0.99 -25.48
N LEU A 384 0.30 -0.18 -24.85
CA LEU A 384 1.42 -1.13 -24.86
C LEU A 384 1.16 -2.34 -25.78
N GLY A 385 0.10 -3.10 -25.52
CA GLY A 385 -0.14 -4.37 -26.20
C GLY A 385 -0.37 -4.21 -27.71
N ASN A 386 -1.28 -3.32 -28.09
CA ASN A 386 -1.58 -3.06 -29.50
C ASN A 386 -0.42 -2.38 -30.23
N LEU A 387 0.31 -1.47 -29.57
CA LEU A 387 1.51 -0.85 -30.15
C LEU A 387 2.55 -1.91 -30.50
N PHE A 388 2.83 -2.81 -29.57
CA PHE A 388 3.79 -3.89 -29.77
C PHE A 388 3.38 -4.81 -30.93
N LEU A 389 2.14 -5.29 -30.96
CA LEU A 389 1.65 -6.15 -32.05
C LEU A 389 1.66 -5.46 -33.43
N ARG A 390 1.35 -4.17 -33.47
CA ARG A 390 1.34 -3.39 -34.72
C ARG A 390 2.74 -3.23 -35.28
N ILE A 391 3.68 -2.77 -34.46
CA ILE A 391 5.05 -2.48 -34.92
C ILE A 391 5.78 -3.76 -35.30
N THR A 392 5.53 -4.87 -34.62
CA THR A 392 6.16 -6.18 -34.90
C THR A 392 5.43 -7.00 -35.98
N SER A 393 4.43 -6.43 -36.64
CA SER A 393 3.69 -7.13 -37.71
C SER A 393 4.60 -7.49 -38.88
N LEU A 394 4.38 -8.66 -39.50
CA LEU A 394 5.12 -9.13 -40.66
C LEU A 394 5.09 -8.12 -41.82
N LYS A 395 3.96 -7.40 -41.96
CA LYS A 395 3.80 -6.38 -43.00
C LYS A 395 4.84 -5.25 -42.86
N ILE A 396 5.12 -4.82 -41.63
CA ILE A 396 6.13 -3.78 -41.38
C ILE A 396 7.54 -4.38 -41.48
N GLN A 397 7.79 -5.53 -40.88
CA GLN A 397 9.11 -6.17 -40.88
C GLN A 397 9.61 -6.53 -42.28
N ASN A 398 8.72 -6.93 -43.20
CA ASN A 398 9.08 -7.22 -44.60
C ASN A 398 9.55 -5.97 -45.35
N ARG A 399 9.14 -4.77 -44.91
CA ARG A 399 9.57 -3.50 -45.52
C ARG A 399 10.98 -3.07 -45.08
N LEU A 400 11.52 -3.71 -44.05
CA LEU A 400 12.89 -3.45 -43.57
C LEU A 400 13.95 -4.27 -44.31
N ILE A 401 13.54 -5.19 -45.18
CA ILE A 401 14.47 -6.04 -45.93
C ILE A 401 15.25 -5.19 -46.94
N GLY A 402 16.59 -5.18 -46.80
CA GLY A 402 17.48 -4.41 -47.67
C GLY A 402 17.66 -2.94 -47.31
N VAL A 403 17.00 -2.46 -46.22
CA VAL A 403 17.20 -1.11 -45.71
C VAL A 403 18.55 -1.06 -44.93
N LEU A 404 19.33 0.00 -45.14
CA LEU A 404 20.59 0.22 -44.42
C LEU A 404 20.31 0.45 -42.93
N SER A 405 21.05 -0.28 -42.08
CA SER A 405 20.99 -0.07 -40.64
C SER A 405 21.55 1.28 -40.23
N ARG A 406 20.79 2.06 -39.48
CA ARG A 406 21.17 3.37 -38.95
C ARG A 406 21.10 3.35 -37.43
N THR A 407 21.91 4.16 -36.77
CA THR A 407 21.87 4.37 -35.33
C THR A 407 20.73 5.33 -34.95
N LEU A 408 20.30 5.30 -33.69
CA LEU A 408 19.33 6.28 -33.18
C LEU A 408 19.86 7.71 -33.28
N GLN A 409 21.19 7.91 -33.15
CA GLN A 409 21.81 9.21 -33.33
C GLN A 409 21.67 9.73 -34.76
N GLU A 410 21.96 8.89 -35.77
CA GLU A 410 21.78 9.23 -37.18
C GLU A 410 20.32 9.51 -37.52
N ILE A 411 19.40 8.70 -36.99
CA ILE A 411 17.95 8.93 -37.16
C ILE A 411 17.55 10.27 -36.53
N HIS A 412 18.04 10.59 -35.35
CA HIS A 412 17.72 11.85 -34.67
C HIS A 412 18.25 13.08 -35.42
N GLN A 413 19.49 13.00 -35.94
CA GLN A 413 20.11 14.10 -36.70
C GLN A 413 19.41 14.37 -38.03
N ASP A 414 18.97 13.31 -38.73
CA ASP A 414 18.32 13.42 -40.04
C ASP A 414 16.82 13.64 -39.93
N SER A 415 16.22 13.53 -38.73
CA SER A 415 14.81 13.81 -38.51
C SER A 415 14.57 15.33 -38.61
N GLU A 416 13.58 15.74 -39.41
CA GLU A 416 13.17 17.13 -39.52
C GLU A 416 12.79 17.71 -38.15
N GLU A 417 13.09 19.01 -37.97
CA GLU A 417 12.67 19.74 -36.79
C GLU A 417 11.14 19.77 -36.72
N GLY A 418 10.57 19.34 -35.55
CA GLY A 418 9.12 19.22 -35.39
C GLY A 418 8.52 17.88 -35.86
N SER A 419 9.32 16.92 -36.37
CA SER A 419 8.82 15.59 -36.74
C SER A 419 8.44 14.74 -35.53
N SER A 420 7.47 13.84 -35.71
CA SER A 420 7.04 12.90 -34.65
C SER A 420 8.18 12.01 -34.12
N ASN A 421 9.10 11.59 -34.98
CA ASN A 421 10.28 10.82 -34.59
C ASN A 421 11.20 11.61 -33.64
N ARG A 422 11.47 12.89 -33.95
CA ARG A 422 12.33 13.74 -33.13
C ARG A 422 11.72 14.02 -31.76
N PHE A 423 10.43 14.29 -31.71
CA PHE A 423 9.69 14.44 -30.44
C PHE A 423 9.73 13.17 -29.59
N LEU A 424 9.54 12.00 -30.21
CA LEU A 424 9.58 10.73 -29.49
C LEU A 424 10.96 10.44 -28.91
N ILE A 425 12.03 10.67 -29.68
CA ILE A 425 13.41 10.50 -29.18
C ILE A 425 13.67 11.43 -27.99
N SER A 426 13.30 12.71 -28.10
CA SER A 426 13.48 13.68 -27.00
C SER A 426 12.72 13.27 -25.75
N ALA A 427 11.45 12.84 -25.87
CA ALA A 427 10.66 12.36 -24.74
C ALA A 427 11.23 11.08 -24.12
N LEU A 428 11.82 10.21 -24.96
CA LEU A 428 12.43 8.97 -24.49
C LEU A 428 13.74 9.22 -23.73
N LEU A 429 14.53 10.23 -24.13
CA LEU A 429 15.72 10.66 -23.41
C LEU A 429 15.40 11.24 -22.03
N GLU A 430 14.25 11.88 -21.86
CA GLU A 430 13.81 12.47 -20.60
C GLU A 430 13.09 11.47 -19.67
N LEU A 431 12.59 10.35 -20.19
CA LEU A 431 11.78 9.39 -19.45
C LEU A 431 12.51 8.81 -18.21
N PRO A 432 13.78 8.38 -18.29
CA PRO A 432 14.46 7.82 -17.13
C PRO A 432 14.51 8.77 -15.94
N ASP A 433 14.86 10.03 -16.17
CA ASP A 433 14.98 11.04 -15.11
C ASP A 433 13.60 11.38 -14.51
N LYS A 434 12.56 11.55 -15.34
CA LYS A 434 11.19 11.80 -14.89
C LYS A 434 10.66 10.64 -14.06
N PHE A 435 10.85 9.42 -14.55
CA PHE A 435 10.41 8.22 -13.85
C PHE A 435 11.12 8.07 -12.50
N LYS A 436 12.46 8.20 -12.49
CA LYS A 436 13.26 8.10 -11.27
C LYS A 436 12.87 9.16 -10.25
N ALA A 437 12.74 10.40 -10.67
CA ALA A 437 12.33 11.50 -9.78
C ALA A 437 10.97 11.23 -9.14
N SER A 438 9.99 10.74 -9.90
CA SER A 438 8.67 10.39 -9.36
C SER A 438 8.75 9.21 -8.38
N MET A 439 9.49 8.16 -8.69
CA MET A 439 9.65 7.01 -7.79
C MET A 439 10.40 7.37 -6.49
N ASP A 440 11.46 8.17 -6.59
CA ASP A 440 12.23 8.63 -5.43
C ASP A 440 11.39 9.55 -4.50
N ASN A 441 10.43 10.29 -5.08
CA ASN A 441 9.46 11.11 -4.35
C ASN A 441 8.20 10.34 -3.89
N LEU A 442 8.15 9.02 -4.08
CA LEU A 442 6.99 8.18 -3.77
C LEU A 442 5.72 8.50 -4.59
N GLU A 443 5.85 9.14 -5.75
CA GLU A 443 4.74 9.54 -6.64
C GLU A 443 4.49 8.46 -7.71
N VAL A 444 4.00 7.31 -7.29
CA VAL A 444 3.81 6.09 -8.10
C VAL A 444 2.93 6.32 -9.33
N SER A 445 1.83 7.07 -9.17
CA SER A 445 0.91 7.40 -10.28
C SER A 445 1.58 8.27 -11.34
N ASP A 446 2.46 9.19 -10.94
CA ASP A 446 3.13 10.11 -11.87
C ASP A 446 4.29 9.40 -12.59
N ALA A 447 4.98 8.46 -11.92
CA ALA A 447 5.92 7.55 -12.58
C ALA A 447 5.25 6.75 -13.72
N LEU A 448 4.07 6.17 -13.45
CA LEU A 448 3.29 5.50 -14.50
C LEU A 448 2.81 6.46 -15.59
N ALA A 449 2.42 7.70 -15.23
CA ALA A 449 1.99 8.71 -16.20
C ALA A 449 3.12 9.03 -17.20
N ALA A 450 4.36 9.19 -16.72
CA ALA A 450 5.51 9.43 -17.59
C ALA A 450 5.71 8.33 -18.64
N ILE A 451 5.57 7.04 -18.24
CA ILE A 451 5.65 5.90 -19.18
C ILE A 451 4.50 5.96 -20.20
N ILE A 452 3.26 6.16 -19.73
CA ILE A 452 2.07 6.19 -20.59
C ILE A 452 2.13 7.34 -21.60
N ASP A 453 2.67 8.49 -21.21
CA ASP A 453 2.82 9.65 -22.11
C ASP A 453 3.80 9.35 -23.25
N VAL A 454 4.93 8.70 -22.96
CA VAL A 454 5.87 8.26 -24.01
C VAL A 454 5.27 7.18 -24.91
N LEU A 455 4.54 6.20 -24.34
CA LEU A 455 3.83 5.19 -25.13
C LEU A 455 2.73 5.80 -26.00
N ARG A 456 2.03 6.83 -25.52
CA ARG A 456 1.04 7.59 -26.30
C ARG A 456 1.71 8.30 -27.46
N LEU A 457 2.86 8.92 -27.22
CA LEU A 457 3.63 9.58 -28.28
C LEU A 457 4.14 8.57 -29.31
N ALA A 458 4.63 7.39 -28.89
CA ALA A 458 5.02 6.31 -29.80
C ALA A 458 3.85 5.82 -30.66
N ASN A 459 2.66 5.64 -30.09
CA ASN A 459 1.45 5.31 -30.84
C ASN A 459 1.10 6.39 -31.88
N LYS A 460 1.23 7.67 -31.51
CA LYS A 460 1.05 8.79 -32.45
C LYS A 460 2.07 8.74 -33.57
N THR A 461 3.35 8.58 -33.26
CA THR A 461 4.44 8.50 -34.24
C THR A 461 4.20 7.37 -35.24
N VAL A 462 3.80 6.19 -34.78
CA VAL A 462 3.46 5.05 -35.65
C VAL A 462 2.23 5.34 -36.52
N ASN A 463 1.25 6.11 -36.02
CA ASN A 463 0.09 6.52 -36.83
C ASN A 463 0.48 7.56 -37.89
N ASP A 464 1.26 8.56 -37.52
CA ASP A 464 1.68 9.67 -38.41
C ASP A 464 2.56 9.14 -39.56
N THR A 465 3.51 8.25 -39.27
CA THR A 465 4.38 7.61 -40.25
C THR A 465 3.64 6.60 -41.12
N ALA A 466 2.62 5.93 -40.58
CA ALA A 466 1.88 4.84 -41.22
C ALA A 466 2.80 3.79 -41.90
N PRO A 467 3.70 3.12 -41.15
CA PRO A 467 4.75 2.26 -41.69
C PRO A 467 4.23 1.03 -42.46
N TRP A 468 2.95 0.76 -42.42
CA TRP A 468 2.25 -0.29 -43.21
C TRP A 468 1.81 0.21 -44.58
N HIS A 469 1.90 1.52 -44.87
CA HIS A 469 1.43 2.11 -46.13
C HIS A 469 2.52 2.02 -47.20
N GLY A 470 2.17 1.65 -48.43
CA GLY A 470 3.12 1.45 -49.51
C GLY A 470 3.89 2.72 -49.94
N SER A 471 3.33 3.91 -49.72
CA SER A 471 3.94 5.21 -50.07
C SER A 471 4.93 5.70 -49.01
N THR A 472 4.98 5.16 -47.79
CA THR A 472 5.97 5.55 -46.78
C THR A 472 7.36 5.10 -47.23
N LEU A 473 8.37 5.95 -47.11
CA LEU A 473 9.73 5.59 -47.51
C LEU A 473 10.29 4.47 -46.58
N PRO A 474 11.07 3.52 -47.11
CA PRO A 474 11.66 2.44 -46.31
C PRO A 474 12.50 2.95 -45.14
N GLU A 475 13.19 4.09 -45.31
CA GLU A 475 14.01 4.75 -44.29
C GLU A 475 13.16 5.26 -43.12
N ASP A 476 11.97 5.81 -43.41
CA ASP A 476 11.02 6.28 -42.38
C ASP A 476 10.39 5.10 -41.64
N VAL A 477 10.08 4.02 -42.35
CA VAL A 477 9.63 2.76 -41.73
C VAL A 477 10.70 2.24 -40.77
N TYR A 478 11.98 2.24 -41.19
CA TYR A 478 13.08 1.81 -40.38
C TYR A 478 13.27 2.69 -39.13
N ALA A 479 13.24 3.99 -39.30
CA ALA A 479 13.36 4.95 -38.19
C ALA A 479 12.25 4.74 -37.16
N THR A 480 10.99 4.75 -37.59
CA THR A 480 9.85 4.55 -36.70
C THR A 480 9.88 3.19 -36.00
N TYR A 481 10.24 2.13 -36.71
CA TYR A 481 10.38 0.79 -36.13
C TYR A 481 11.43 0.76 -35.03
N THR A 482 12.63 1.29 -35.31
CA THR A 482 13.77 1.29 -34.38
C THR A 482 13.46 2.09 -33.11
N ILE A 483 12.94 3.31 -33.26
CA ILE A 483 12.59 4.17 -32.11
C ILE A 483 11.49 3.54 -31.28
N THR A 484 10.45 2.96 -31.93
CA THR A 484 9.35 2.34 -31.20
C THR A 484 9.79 1.10 -30.42
N LEU A 485 10.68 0.26 -30.96
CA LEU A 485 11.19 -0.89 -30.22
C LEU A 485 12.08 -0.46 -29.04
N GLU A 486 12.88 0.59 -29.19
CA GLU A 486 13.65 1.14 -28.07
C GLU A 486 12.72 1.73 -27.01
N THR A 487 11.65 2.42 -27.41
CA THR A 487 10.60 2.89 -26.49
C THR A 487 9.98 1.73 -25.70
N LEU A 488 9.64 0.63 -26.38
CA LEU A 488 9.05 -0.55 -25.74
C LEU A 488 10.04 -1.24 -24.79
N ARG A 489 11.33 -1.27 -25.13
CA ARG A 489 12.39 -1.81 -24.26
C ARG A 489 12.49 -1.02 -22.96
N ILE A 490 12.65 0.29 -23.06
CA ILE A 490 12.77 1.19 -21.88
C ILE A 490 11.51 1.17 -21.05
N ALA A 491 10.34 1.32 -21.69
CA ALA A 491 9.05 1.21 -21.01
C ALA A 491 8.88 -0.17 -20.32
N GLY A 492 9.32 -1.26 -20.96
CA GLY A 492 9.29 -2.61 -20.40
C GLY A 492 10.11 -2.72 -19.11
N ILE A 493 11.33 -2.16 -19.09
CA ILE A 493 12.18 -2.15 -17.88
C ILE A 493 11.51 -1.33 -16.78
N CYS A 494 10.98 -0.14 -17.07
CA CYS A 494 10.28 0.71 -16.10
C CYS A 494 8.96 0.11 -15.59
N LEU A 495 8.31 -0.75 -16.36
CA LEU A 495 7.04 -1.38 -16.01
C LEU A 495 7.18 -2.65 -15.15
N GLN A 496 8.37 -3.23 -15.01
CA GLN A 496 8.58 -4.45 -14.21
C GLN A 496 8.01 -4.36 -12.78
N PRO A 497 8.14 -3.23 -12.03
CA PRO A 497 7.56 -3.11 -10.71
C PRO A 497 6.02 -3.17 -10.70
N PHE A 498 5.38 -2.69 -11.76
CA PHE A 498 3.92 -2.49 -11.82
C PHE A 498 3.18 -3.69 -12.38
N ILE A 499 3.68 -4.23 -13.50
CA ILE A 499 3.07 -5.32 -14.28
C ILE A 499 4.13 -6.38 -14.61
N PRO A 500 4.63 -7.11 -13.60
CA PRO A 500 5.85 -7.92 -13.72
C PRO A 500 5.76 -9.01 -14.80
N ASP A 501 4.63 -9.70 -14.93
CA ASP A 501 4.46 -10.77 -15.92
C ASP A 501 4.41 -10.22 -17.36
N THR A 502 3.64 -9.18 -17.57
CA THR A 502 3.52 -8.52 -18.87
C THR A 502 4.84 -7.88 -19.31
N ALA A 503 5.55 -7.23 -18.39
CA ALA A 503 6.86 -6.64 -18.66
C ALA A 503 7.90 -7.72 -19.01
N THR A 504 7.90 -8.84 -18.28
CA THR A 504 8.78 -9.99 -18.57
C THR A 504 8.53 -10.52 -19.97
N ARG A 505 7.28 -10.80 -20.35
CA ARG A 505 6.92 -11.28 -21.69
C ARG A 505 7.28 -10.31 -22.80
N LEU A 506 7.13 -9.00 -22.55
CA LEU A 506 7.53 -7.97 -23.51
C LEU A 506 9.05 -7.96 -23.70
N LEU A 507 9.83 -7.94 -22.62
CA LEU A 507 11.29 -7.90 -22.67
C LEU A 507 11.89 -9.17 -23.28
N GLU A 508 11.33 -10.34 -22.99
CA GLU A 508 11.68 -11.61 -23.64
C GLU A 508 11.44 -11.57 -25.16
N ALA A 509 10.27 -11.09 -25.57
CA ALA A 509 9.92 -10.96 -26.98
C ALA A 509 10.84 -9.96 -27.71
N LEU A 510 11.32 -8.93 -27.02
CA LEU A 510 12.32 -7.97 -27.53
C LEU A 510 13.75 -8.51 -27.51
N GLY A 511 13.99 -9.70 -26.92
CA GLY A 511 15.31 -10.31 -26.79
C GLY A 511 16.23 -9.56 -25.83
N VAL A 512 15.66 -9.01 -24.75
CA VAL A 512 16.41 -8.39 -23.65
C VAL A 512 16.73 -9.46 -22.61
N ASP A 513 17.99 -9.74 -22.42
CA ASP A 513 18.45 -10.73 -21.45
C ASP A 513 18.10 -10.29 -20.01
N VAL A 514 18.00 -11.25 -19.09
CA VAL A 514 17.55 -10.96 -17.71
C VAL A 514 18.50 -9.98 -17.01
N GLU A 515 19.81 -10.16 -17.23
CA GLU A 515 20.89 -9.32 -16.68
C GLU A 515 20.80 -7.87 -17.18
N ASP A 516 20.19 -7.65 -18.36
CA ASP A 516 20.04 -6.32 -18.96
C ASP A 516 18.76 -5.59 -18.53
N ARG A 517 17.87 -6.25 -17.75
CA ARG A 517 16.60 -5.68 -17.30
C ARG A 517 16.75 -4.82 -16.05
N VAL A 518 17.84 -4.08 -15.95
CA VAL A 518 18.24 -3.26 -14.80
C VAL A 518 18.24 -1.78 -15.13
N TRP A 519 18.29 -0.93 -14.11
CA TRP A 519 18.19 0.52 -14.25
C TRP A 519 19.31 1.11 -15.12
N GLU A 520 20.51 0.58 -15.06
CA GLU A 520 21.64 1.04 -15.88
C GLU A 520 21.33 0.98 -17.38
N ASN A 521 20.48 0.06 -17.79
CA ASN A 521 20.07 -0.14 -19.18
C ASN A 521 18.75 0.58 -19.58
N VAL A 522 18.20 1.44 -18.71
CA VAL A 522 17.02 2.27 -19.04
C VAL A 522 17.42 3.43 -19.97
N GLN A 523 18.69 3.81 -20.01
CA GLN A 523 19.18 4.88 -20.88
C GLN A 523 19.05 4.49 -22.36
N VAL A 524 18.77 5.49 -23.19
CA VAL A 524 18.72 5.33 -24.66
C VAL A 524 20.13 5.12 -25.17
N ASP A 525 20.39 4.00 -25.81
CA ASP A 525 21.65 3.77 -26.52
C ASP A 525 21.59 4.41 -27.92
N MET A 526 22.07 5.66 -28.01
CA MET A 526 22.08 6.42 -29.25
C MET A 526 22.98 5.80 -30.33
N GLY A 527 23.99 5.00 -29.94
CA GLY A 527 24.90 4.29 -30.85
C GLY A 527 24.37 2.95 -31.36
N LYS A 528 23.25 2.48 -30.77
CA LYS A 528 22.64 1.19 -31.13
C LYS A 528 22.16 1.20 -32.57
N LYS A 529 22.64 0.27 -33.38
CA LYS A 529 22.06 0.00 -34.70
C LYS A 529 20.82 -0.86 -34.54
N GLY A 530 19.72 -0.43 -35.15
CA GLY A 530 18.46 -1.19 -35.11
C GLY A 530 18.61 -2.52 -35.85
N VAL A 531 17.98 -3.46 -35.74
CA VAL A 531 16.99 -4.23 -35.04
C VAL A 531 16.99 -5.67 -35.57
N LYS A 532 16.98 -6.63 -34.67
CA LYS A 532 16.58 -8.01 -34.95
C LYS A 532 15.08 -8.07 -35.27
N LYS A 533 14.65 -9.02 -36.10
CA LYS A 533 13.23 -9.34 -36.25
C LYS A 533 12.67 -9.77 -34.90
N VAL A 534 11.57 -9.17 -34.51
CA VAL A 534 10.87 -9.42 -33.25
C VAL A 534 9.54 -10.12 -33.55
N LEU A 535 9.32 -11.26 -32.89
CA LEU A 535 8.02 -11.93 -32.98
C LEU A 535 7.03 -11.26 -32.01
N GLY A 536 5.95 -10.72 -32.56
CA GLY A 536 4.86 -10.17 -31.74
C GLY A 536 4.15 -11.27 -30.97
N VAL A 537 4.08 -11.11 -29.65
CA VAL A 537 3.30 -11.95 -28.74
C VAL A 537 2.17 -11.14 -28.14
N ARG A 538 1.05 -11.80 -27.83
CA ARG A 538 -0.07 -11.12 -27.14
C ARG A 538 0.30 -10.90 -25.69
N LEU A 539 0.26 -9.64 -25.23
CA LEU A 539 0.64 -9.25 -23.86
C LEU A 539 -0.54 -9.27 -22.88
N PHE A 540 -1.77 -9.00 -23.36
CA PHE A 540 -3.00 -8.94 -22.57
C PHE A 540 -4.10 -9.83 -23.16
#